data_d0f71bbaec5e4598831a313b36d26b4f
#
_entry.id   d0f71bbaec5e4598831a313b36d26b4f
#
_cell.length_a   1.000
_cell.length_b   1.000
_cell.length_c   1.000
_cell.angle_alpha   90.00
_cell.angle_beta   90.00
_cell.angle_gamma   90.00
#
_symmetry.space_group_name_H-M   'P 1'
#
loop_
_entity.id
_entity.type
_entity.pdbx_description
1 polymer ?
#
loop_
_entity_poly.entity_id
_entity_poly.type
_entity_poly.pdbx_seq_one_letter_code
_entity_poly.pdbx_strand_id
1 'polypeptide(L)'
;MNKLISAICSSLLLGVSLTTVHAQEFDRGIVLNTFIPKGQWVVGNSISYSEYSNDNYQFLVIENMDGIGYTFKVSPMFCYIIKDNLGLGGRFAYERSLTRLDNASIKISGDLDMNNVYSLSHSYSGMAIMRNYISIGNSSRFGLFNELQLSLGGGESKMVHGSGESLTGTFERSFNFNIGIAPGLMAFLNDYTR
;
A
#
# COMPACT_ATOMS: atom_id res chain seq x y z
N MET A 1 6.06 30.64 -13.28
CA MET A 1 5.65 29.26 -12.99
C MET A 1 4.89 29.14 -11.66
N ASN A 2 5.21 29.89 -10.62
CA ASN A 2 4.56 29.80 -9.29
C ASN A 2 3.12 30.31 -9.21
N LYS A 3 2.70 31.24 -10.09
CA LYS A 3 1.33 31.79 -10.08
C LYS A 3 0.29 30.83 -10.69
N LEU A 4 0.71 29.96 -11.62
CA LEU A 4 -0.18 28.99 -12.26
C LEU A 4 -0.49 27.81 -11.29
N ILE A 5 0.51 27.36 -10.53
CA ILE A 5 0.37 26.29 -9.53
C ILE A 5 -0.53 26.75 -8.39
N SER A 6 -0.39 28.02 -7.95
CA SER A 6 -1.26 28.62 -6.93
C SER A 6 -2.71 28.72 -7.38
N ALA A 7 -2.96 29.07 -8.64
CA ALA A 7 -4.31 29.16 -9.20
C ALA A 7 -4.99 27.78 -9.33
N ILE A 8 -4.23 26.74 -9.69
CA ILE A 8 -4.74 25.35 -9.80
C ILE A 8 -5.06 24.80 -8.40
N CYS A 9 -4.20 25.02 -7.41
CA CYS A 9 -4.49 24.62 -6.03
C CYS A 9 -5.69 25.33 -5.43
N SER A 10 -5.87 26.65 -5.72
CA SER A 10 -7.03 27.39 -5.24
C SER A 10 -8.33 26.95 -5.91
N SER A 11 -8.31 26.57 -7.19
CA SER A 11 -9.50 26.08 -7.88
C SER A 11 -9.89 24.66 -7.45
N LEU A 12 -8.92 23.81 -7.07
CA LEU A 12 -9.20 22.49 -6.51
C LEU A 12 -9.81 22.56 -5.10
N LEU A 13 -9.37 23.52 -4.28
CA LEU A 13 -9.91 23.74 -2.93
C LEU A 13 -11.33 24.35 -2.97
N LEU A 14 -11.65 25.17 -3.94
CA LEU A 14 -12.99 25.76 -4.11
C LEU A 14 -14.01 24.77 -4.70
N GLY A 15 -13.55 23.74 -5.44
CA GLY A 15 -14.42 22.71 -5.99
C GLY A 15 -14.97 21.70 -4.96
N VAL A 16 -14.38 21.64 -3.77
CA VAL A 16 -14.79 20.73 -2.69
C VAL A 16 -15.83 21.33 -1.75
N SER A 17 -16.10 22.64 -1.83
CA SER A 17 -16.81 23.37 -0.78
C SER A 17 -18.29 23.70 -1.01
N LEU A 18 -18.96 23.23 -2.07
CA LEU A 18 -20.34 23.69 -2.34
C LEU A 18 -21.31 22.63 -2.89
N THR A 19 -21.22 21.41 -2.42
CA THR A 19 -22.42 20.56 -2.50
C THR A 19 -22.82 20.19 -1.08
N THR A 20 -23.70 20.98 -0.49
CA THR A 20 -24.60 20.47 0.54
C THR A 20 -25.51 19.46 -0.17
N VAL A 21 -25.03 18.23 -0.28
CA VAL A 21 -25.87 17.11 -0.63
C VAL A 21 -26.82 16.96 0.55
N HIS A 22 -28.03 17.48 0.42
CA HIS A 22 -29.14 17.00 1.24
C HIS A 22 -29.32 15.54 0.84
N ALA A 23 -28.64 14.65 1.56
CA ALA A 23 -28.94 13.24 1.48
C ALA A 23 -30.37 13.11 2.00
N GLN A 24 -31.33 12.95 1.09
CA GLN A 24 -32.63 12.44 1.42
C GLN A 24 -32.37 11.09 2.09
N GLU A 25 -32.81 10.95 3.34
CA GLU A 25 -32.76 9.69 4.07
C GLU A 25 -33.57 8.66 3.27
N PHE A 26 -32.89 7.90 2.46
CA PHE A 26 -33.47 6.79 1.74
C PHE A 26 -33.41 5.59 2.70
N ASP A 27 -34.46 5.44 3.51
CA ASP A 27 -34.61 4.31 4.41
C ASP A 27 -34.82 3.02 3.57
N ARG A 28 -33.73 2.31 3.32
CA ARG A 28 -33.75 0.98 2.69
C ARG A 28 -33.90 -0.13 3.72
N GLY A 29 -34.33 0.18 4.96
CA GLY A 29 -34.39 -0.80 6.04
C GLY A 29 -33.04 -1.29 6.54
N ILE A 30 -31.95 -0.60 6.16
CA ILE A 30 -30.61 -0.87 6.68
C ILE A 30 -30.47 -0.12 8.00
N VAL A 31 -30.73 -0.79 9.10
CA VAL A 31 -30.42 -0.26 10.42
C VAL A 31 -28.90 -0.27 10.57
N LEU A 32 -28.28 0.90 10.51
CA LEU A 32 -26.86 1.07 10.79
C LEU A 32 -26.65 0.98 12.31
N ASN A 33 -26.49 -0.23 12.80
CA ASN A 33 -26.12 -0.44 14.21
C ASN A 33 -24.70 0.09 14.44
N THR A 34 -24.48 0.70 15.61
CA THR A 34 -23.13 1.10 16.04
C THR A 34 -22.29 -0.16 16.22
N PHE A 35 -21.36 -0.37 15.29
CA PHE A 35 -20.43 -1.49 15.29
C PHE A 35 -19.18 -1.16 16.14
N ILE A 36 -18.63 0.04 15.97
CA ILE A 36 -17.55 0.56 16.79
C ILE A 36 -17.97 1.94 17.31
N PRO A 37 -18.13 2.10 18.65
CA PRO A 37 -18.51 3.37 19.26
C PRO A 37 -17.42 4.44 19.14
N LYS A 38 -17.84 5.70 19.12
CA LYS A 38 -16.94 6.85 19.22
C LYS A 38 -16.04 6.77 20.44
N GLY A 39 -14.82 7.27 20.35
CA GLY A 39 -13.86 7.39 21.44
C GLY A 39 -12.94 6.20 21.61
N GLN A 40 -13.08 5.17 20.79
CA GLN A 40 -12.23 3.98 20.83
C GLN A 40 -11.00 4.11 19.92
N TRP A 41 -9.95 3.38 20.26
CA TRP A 41 -8.76 3.21 19.46
C TRP A 41 -8.77 1.85 18.78
N VAL A 42 -8.46 1.83 17.50
CA VAL A 42 -8.18 0.62 16.73
C VAL A 42 -6.70 0.63 16.38
N VAL A 43 -5.97 -0.34 16.91
CA VAL A 43 -4.54 -0.50 16.64
C VAL A 43 -4.32 -1.81 15.92
N GLY A 44 -3.47 -1.81 14.92
CA GLY A 44 -3.18 -2.99 14.13
C GLY A 44 -1.74 -2.98 13.63
N ASN A 45 -1.28 -4.15 13.24
CA ASN A 45 -0.01 -4.31 12.55
C ASN A 45 -0.17 -5.36 11.46
N SER A 46 0.47 -5.13 10.33
CA SER A 46 0.58 -6.12 9.25
C SER A 46 2.06 -6.44 9.06
N ILE A 47 2.38 -7.72 9.11
CA ILE A 47 3.72 -8.23 8.82
C ILE A 47 3.58 -9.22 7.68
N SER A 48 4.37 -9.03 6.64
CA SER A 48 4.40 -9.91 5.47
C SER A 48 5.85 -10.28 5.17
N TYR A 49 6.07 -11.56 4.93
CA TYR A 49 7.30 -12.08 4.37
C TYR A 49 6.96 -12.97 3.18
N SER A 50 7.61 -12.72 2.08
CA SER A 50 7.45 -13.50 0.85
C SER A 50 8.83 -13.83 0.33
N GLU A 51 9.03 -15.06 -0.04
CA GLU A 51 10.24 -15.57 -0.68
C GLU A 51 9.87 -16.21 -2.00
N TYR A 52 10.72 -16.05 -2.99
CA TYR A 52 10.56 -16.71 -4.28
C TYR A 52 11.90 -17.26 -4.76
N SER A 53 11.81 -18.39 -5.44
CA SER A 53 12.92 -19.01 -6.14
C SER A 53 12.41 -19.44 -7.52
N ASN A 54 13.11 -19.03 -8.56
CA ASN A 54 12.83 -19.40 -9.93
C ASN A 54 14.05 -20.09 -10.51
N ASP A 55 13.87 -21.32 -10.98
CA ASP A 55 14.90 -22.08 -11.69
C ASP A 55 14.44 -22.26 -13.14
N ASN A 56 15.28 -21.83 -14.07
CA ASN A 56 15.06 -21.98 -15.53
C ASN A 56 13.71 -21.45 -16.00
N TYR A 57 13.32 -20.26 -15.50
CA TYR A 57 12.08 -19.61 -15.90
C TYR A 57 12.18 -19.04 -17.31
N GLN A 58 11.16 -19.30 -18.13
CA GLN A 58 11.06 -18.83 -19.51
C GLN A 58 9.75 -18.05 -19.69
N PHE A 59 9.84 -16.84 -20.19
CA PHE A 59 8.66 -16.04 -20.50
C PHE A 59 8.92 -15.12 -21.71
N LEU A 60 8.19 -15.31 -22.79
CA LEU A 60 8.27 -14.55 -24.06
C LEU A 60 9.70 -14.47 -24.61
N VAL A 61 10.43 -13.40 -24.28
CA VAL A 61 11.78 -13.08 -24.76
C VAL A 61 12.88 -13.31 -23.72
N ILE A 62 12.51 -13.78 -22.52
CA ILE A 62 13.42 -14.09 -21.42
C ILE A 62 13.59 -15.61 -21.35
N GLU A 63 14.81 -16.07 -21.43
CA GLU A 63 15.18 -17.49 -21.33
C GLU A 63 16.18 -17.69 -20.19
N ASN A 64 16.13 -18.87 -19.56
CA ASN A 64 17.07 -19.31 -18.52
C ASN A 64 17.22 -18.33 -17.34
N MET A 65 16.10 -17.76 -16.88
CA MET A 65 16.12 -16.87 -15.73
C MET A 65 16.16 -17.68 -14.42
N ASP A 66 17.29 -17.63 -13.75
CA ASP A 66 17.47 -18.18 -12.41
C ASP A 66 17.56 -17.03 -11.43
N GLY A 67 16.73 -17.07 -10.38
CA GLY A 67 16.74 -15.99 -9.41
C GLY A 67 16.08 -16.37 -8.09
N ILE A 68 16.58 -15.78 -7.05
CA ILE A 68 16.03 -15.88 -5.70
C ILE A 68 15.78 -14.46 -5.14
N GLY A 69 14.79 -14.36 -4.29
CA GLY A 69 14.56 -13.08 -3.64
C GLY A 69 13.60 -13.20 -2.46
N TYR A 70 13.55 -12.14 -1.68
CA TYR A 70 12.57 -12.00 -0.61
C TYR A 70 12.04 -10.57 -0.53
N THR A 71 10.84 -10.45 -0.02
CA THR A 71 10.23 -9.17 0.36
C THR A 71 9.74 -9.27 1.80
N PHE A 72 10.22 -8.37 2.64
CA PHE A 72 9.76 -8.17 4.01
C PHE A 72 9.04 -6.85 4.12
N LYS A 73 7.84 -6.86 4.72
CA LYS A 73 7.04 -5.66 4.94
C LYS A 73 6.47 -5.65 6.35
N VAL A 74 6.54 -4.51 7.00
CA VAL A 74 5.90 -4.25 8.29
C VAL A 74 5.10 -2.95 8.20
N SER A 75 3.88 -2.96 8.75
CA SER A 75 2.98 -1.82 8.61
C SER A 75 2.09 -1.66 9.84
N PRO A 76 2.59 -1.00 10.89
CA PRO A 76 1.78 -0.62 12.05
C PRO A 76 0.75 0.45 11.68
N MET A 77 -0.42 0.38 12.30
CA MET A 77 -1.55 1.25 12.09
C MET A 77 -2.18 1.63 13.43
N PHE A 78 -2.65 2.85 13.52
CA PHE A 78 -3.50 3.34 14.60
C PHE A 78 -4.65 4.16 14.01
N CYS A 79 -5.83 4.05 14.58
CA CYS A 79 -7.03 4.74 14.14
C CYS A 79 -7.89 5.09 15.36
N TYR A 80 -8.28 6.35 15.48
CA TYR A 80 -9.18 6.84 16.52
C TYR A 80 -10.59 7.02 15.96
N ILE A 81 -11.59 6.52 16.65
CA ILE A 81 -12.99 6.59 16.25
C ILE A 81 -13.56 7.94 16.63
N ILE A 82 -13.69 8.83 15.66
CA ILE A 82 -14.15 10.23 15.84
C ILE A 82 -15.67 10.36 15.89
N LYS A 83 -16.37 9.43 15.26
CA LYS A 83 -17.83 9.28 15.25
C LYS A 83 -18.13 7.79 15.20
N ASP A 84 -19.31 7.36 15.67
CA ASP A 84 -19.72 5.97 15.55
C ASP A 84 -19.47 5.42 14.14
N ASN A 85 -18.76 4.31 14.07
CA ASN A 85 -18.36 3.64 12.86
C ASN A 85 -17.43 4.43 11.92
N LEU A 86 -16.89 5.59 12.34
CA LEU A 86 -15.97 6.40 11.53
C LEU A 86 -14.68 6.69 12.30
N GLY A 87 -13.56 6.22 11.77
CA GLY A 87 -12.24 6.43 12.33
C GLY A 87 -11.30 7.22 11.42
N LEU A 88 -10.44 8.01 12.04
CA LEU A 88 -9.31 8.68 11.42
C LEU A 88 -8.02 8.22 12.07
N GLY A 89 -6.99 8.04 11.28
CA GLY A 89 -5.72 7.55 11.82
C GLY A 89 -4.56 7.64 10.87
N GLY A 90 -3.54 6.86 11.18
CA GLY A 90 -2.33 6.77 10.41
C GLY A 90 -1.80 5.35 10.31
N ARG A 91 -1.03 5.13 9.28
CA ARG A 91 -0.28 3.91 9.05
C ARG A 91 1.13 4.28 8.59
N PHE A 92 2.10 3.60 9.11
CA PHE A 92 3.45 3.62 8.61
C PHE A 92 3.73 2.29 7.90
N ALA A 93 4.46 2.31 6.81
CA ALA A 93 4.90 1.07 6.17
C ALA A 93 6.40 1.15 5.86
N TYR A 94 7.08 0.07 6.16
CA TYR A 94 8.45 -0.19 5.75
C TYR A 94 8.47 -1.48 4.95
N GLU A 95 9.17 -1.45 3.81
CA GLU A 95 9.36 -2.60 2.95
C GLU A 95 10.82 -2.71 2.55
N ARG A 96 11.34 -3.93 2.61
CA ARG A 96 12.66 -4.28 2.11
C ARG A 96 12.51 -5.43 1.13
N SER A 97 13.03 -5.25 -0.07
CA SER A 97 13.05 -6.29 -1.10
C SER A 97 14.48 -6.53 -1.55
N LEU A 98 14.82 -7.80 -1.67
CA LEU A 98 16.07 -8.26 -2.22
C LEU A 98 15.74 -9.18 -3.39
N THR A 99 16.38 -8.95 -4.52
CA THR A 99 16.31 -9.80 -5.70
C THR A 99 17.73 -10.10 -6.17
N ARG A 100 18.03 -11.35 -6.37
CA ARG A 100 19.26 -11.82 -6.98
C ARG A 100 18.91 -12.63 -8.21
N LEU A 101 19.43 -12.23 -9.36
CA LEU A 101 19.33 -12.95 -10.61
C LEU A 101 20.73 -13.48 -10.95
N ASP A 102 20.88 -14.79 -11.01
CA ASP A 102 22.15 -15.42 -11.31
C ASP A 102 22.39 -15.42 -12.82
N ASN A 103 21.35 -15.70 -13.64
CA ASN A 103 21.42 -15.64 -15.10
C ASN A 103 20.08 -15.15 -15.64
N ALA A 104 20.12 -14.31 -16.69
CA ALA A 104 18.95 -13.97 -17.50
C ALA A 104 19.42 -13.61 -18.91
N SER A 105 18.95 -14.32 -19.92
CA SER A 105 19.19 -14.02 -21.32
C SER A 105 17.95 -13.38 -21.94
N ILE A 106 18.09 -12.16 -22.46
CA ILE A 106 17.00 -11.42 -23.09
C ILE A 106 17.26 -11.39 -24.62
N LYS A 107 16.39 -12.02 -25.39
CA LYS A 107 16.46 -12.05 -26.86
C LYS A 107 15.57 -10.96 -27.47
N ILE A 108 16.10 -9.71 -27.56
CA ILE A 108 15.43 -8.59 -28.25
C ILE A 108 16.39 -8.01 -29.26
N SER A 109 16.56 -8.41 -30.45
CA SER A 109 17.43 -7.79 -31.45
C SER A 109 18.96 -7.86 -31.19
N GLY A 110 19.41 -8.74 -30.31
CA GLY A 110 20.79 -9.01 -29.90
C GLY A 110 20.76 -9.75 -28.59
N ASP A 111 21.60 -10.75 -28.42
CA ASP A 111 21.69 -11.47 -27.15
C ASP A 111 22.26 -10.53 -26.06
N LEU A 112 21.40 -10.14 -25.13
CA LEU A 112 21.77 -9.34 -23.97
C LEU A 112 21.79 -10.29 -22.77
N ASP A 113 22.97 -10.77 -22.45
CA ASP A 113 23.19 -11.62 -21.30
C ASP A 113 23.37 -10.75 -20.06
N MET A 114 22.44 -10.85 -19.10
CA MET A 114 22.53 -10.23 -17.79
C MET A 114 22.92 -11.29 -16.78
N ASN A 115 24.17 -11.23 -16.30
CA ASN A 115 24.69 -12.16 -15.31
C ASN A 115 24.89 -11.45 -13.98
N ASN A 116 24.56 -12.12 -12.88
CA ASN A 116 24.80 -11.66 -11.53
C ASN A 116 24.20 -10.28 -11.21
N VAL A 117 22.90 -10.11 -11.44
CA VAL A 117 22.19 -8.90 -11.05
C VAL A 117 21.73 -9.03 -9.59
N TYR A 118 22.14 -8.10 -8.78
CA TYR A 118 21.76 -7.98 -7.40
C TYR A 118 21.01 -6.66 -7.19
N SER A 119 19.77 -6.73 -6.72
CA SER A 119 18.96 -5.55 -6.43
C SER A 119 18.48 -5.57 -4.98
N LEU A 120 18.78 -4.49 -4.26
CA LEU A 120 18.31 -4.26 -2.90
C LEU A 120 17.53 -2.96 -2.87
N SER A 121 16.28 -3.04 -2.47
CA SER A 121 15.43 -1.87 -2.30
C SER A 121 14.89 -1.74 -0.88
N HIS A 122 14.75 -0.51 -0.45
CA HIS A 122 14.09 -0.12 0.80
C HIS A 122 13.07 0.95 0.49
N SER A 123 11.88 0.84 1.02
CA SER A 123 10.87 1.88 0.92
C SER A 123 10.19 2.14 2.26
N TYR A 124 9.80 3.39 2.46
CA TYR A 124 9.02 3.81 3.63
C TYR A 124 7.88 4.69 3.16
N SER A 125 6.74 4.54 3.80
CA SER A 125 5.60 5.42 3.54
C SER A 125 4.84 5.72 4.83
N GLY A 126 4.37 6.95 4.93
CA GLY A 126 3.38 7.39 5.90
C GLY A 126 2.04 7.55 5.21
N MET A 127 0.97 7.10 5.86
CA MET A 127 -0.37 7.16 5.31
C MET A 127 -1.31 7.81 6.32
N ALA A 128 -2.13 8.76 5.86
CA ALA A 128 -3.35 9.15 6.53
C ALA A 128 -4.47 8.22 6.10
N ILE A 129 -5.24 7.72 7.04
CA ILE A 129 -6.33 6.78 6.78
C ILE A 129 -7.65 7.29 7.36
N MET A 130 -8.73 7.05 6.62
CA MET A 130 -10.09 7.22 7.09
C MET A 130 -10.84 5.92 6.87
N ARG A 131 -11.36 5.34 7.96
CA ARG A 131 -12.12 4.08 7.93
C ARG A 131 -13.57 4.30 8.25
N ASN A 132 -14.44 3.73 7.45
CA ASN A 132 -15.85 3.58 7.74
C ASN A 132 -16.15 2.10 7.97
N TYR A 133 -16.86 1.81 9.06
CA TYR A 133 -17.21 0.45 9.48
C TYR A 133 -18.71 0.22 9.31
N ILE A 134 -19.06 -0.97 8.89
CA ILE A 134 -20.45 -1.40 8.66
C ILE A 134 -20.61 -2.79 9.26
N SER A 135 -21.56 -2.97 10.19
CA SER A 135 -21.87 -4.30 10.72
C SER A 135 -22.52 -5.19 9.64
N ILE A 136 -22.19 -6.46 9.64
CA ILE A 136 -22.87 -7.43 8.77
C ILE A 136 -24.16 -7.86 9.45
N GLY A 137 -25.29 -7.38 8.94
CA GLY A 137 -26.60 -7.55 9.57
C GLY A 137 -26.61 -6.93 10.97
N ASN A 138 -27.13 -7.64 11.96
CA ASN A 138 -27.11 -7.23 13.36
C ASN A 138 -25.92 -7.80 14.14
N SER A 139 -24.87 -8.24 13.47
CA SER A 139 -23.70 -8.83 14.11
C SER A 139 -22.90 -7.77 14.88
N SER A 140 -22.60 -8.03 16.12
CA SER A 140 -21.69 -7.24 16.92
C SER A 140 -20.22 -7.68 16.73
N ARG A 141 -19.98 -8.81 16.05
CA ARG A 141 -18.66 -9.41 15.88
C ARG A 141 -18.10 -9.30 14.48
N PHE A 142 -18.95 -9.33 13.46
CA PHE A 142 -18.56 -9.34 12.06
C PHE A 142 -18.95 -8.03 11.38
N GLY A 143 -18.02 -7.42 10.69
CA GLY A 143 -18.23 -6.17 9.97
C GLY A 143 -17.39 -6.07 8.72
N LEU A 144 -17.81 -5.16 7.87
CA LEU A 144 -17.06 -4.65 6.74
C LEU A 144 -16.40 -3.33 7.13
N PHE A 145 -15.28 -3.02 6.54
CA PHE A 145 -14.77 -1.66 6.55
C PHE A 145 -14.35 -1.23 5.16
N ASN A 146 -14.40 0.06 4.94
CA ASN A 146 -13.80 0.70 3.78
C ASN A 146 -12.79 1.73 4.28
N GLU A 147 -11.55 1.64 3.82
CA GLU A 147 -10.46 2.51 4.20
C GLU A 147 -10.04 3.38 3.02
N LEU A 148 -10.20 4.69 3.15
CA LEU A 148 -9.59 5.67 2.25
C LEU A 148 -8.17 5.94 2.76
N GLN A 149 -7.20 5.90 1.84
CA GLN A 149 -5.78 6.03 2.13
C GLN A 149 -5.18 7.17 1.32
N LEU A 150 -4.43 8.03 1.99
CA LEU A 150 -3.57 9.04 1.38
C LEU A 150 -2.14 8.75 1.83
N SER A 151 -1.29 8.32 0.92
CA SER A 151 0.06 7.87 1.19
C SER A 151 1.12 8.76 0.57
N LEU A 152 2.14 9.07 1.36
CA LEU A 152 3.39 9.69 0.93
C LEU A 152 4.54 8.77 1.31
N GLY A 153 5.46 8.54 0.38
CA GLY A 153 6.58 7.65 0.64
C GLY A 153 7.79 7.96 -0.22
N GLY A 154 8.85 7.25 0.10
CA GLY A 154 10.08 7.27 -0.65
C GLY A 154 10.81 5.95 -0.54
N GLY A 155 11.75 5.74 -1.43
CA GLY A 155 12.56 4.54 -1.43
C GLY A 155 13.93 4.77 -2.02
N GLU A 156 14.80 3.83 -1.71
CA GLU A 156 16.13 3.74 -2.28
C GLU A 156 16.32 2.35 -2.86
N SER A 157 16.81 2.27 -4.08
CA SER A 157 17.16 1.02 -4.75
C SER A 157 18.63 1.05 -5.16
N LYS A 158 19.32 -0.03 -4.88
CA LYS A 158 20.69 -0.27 -5.32
C LYS A 158 20.66 -1.51 -6.20
N MET A 159 21.11 -1.34 -7.43
CA MET A 159 21.27 -2.43 -8.38
C MET A 159 22.73 -2.54 -8.73
N VAL A 160 23.27 -3.76 -8.67
CA VAL A 160 24.63 -4.07 -9.08
C VAL A 160 24.56 -5.20 -10.10
N HIS A 161 25.27 -5.06 -11.19
CA HIS A 161 25.39 -6.08 -12.24
C HIS A 161 26.81 -6.23 -12.72
N GLY A 162 27.13 -7.41 -13.24
CA GLY A 162 28.47 -7.74 -13.74
C GLY A 162 29.23 -8.67 -12.81
N SER A 163 30.48 -8.95 -13.16
CA SER A 163 31.38 -9.82 -12.40
C SER A 163 32.82 -9.27 -12.40
N GLY A 164 33.53 -9.47 -11.28
CA GLY A 164 34.93 -9.08 -11.15
C GLY A 164 35.16 -7.57 -11.30
N GLU A 165 36.10 -7.17 -12.16
CA GLU A 165 36.47 -5.77 -12.41
C GLU A 165 35.43 -4.96 -13.20
N SER A 166 34.44 -5.62 -13.83
CA SER A 166 33.36 -4.99 -14.59
C SER A 166 32.07 -4.76 -13.81
N LEU A 167 32.13 -4.72 -12.48
CA LEU A 167 30.98 -4.46 -11.63
C LEU A 167 30.48 -3.03 -11.83
N THR A 168 29.23 -2.89 -12.25
CA THR A 168 28.54 -1.61 -12.43
C THR A 168 27.38 -1.52 -11.45
N GLY A 169 27.27 -0.41 -10.74
CA GLY A 169 26.23 -0.16 -9.76
C GLY A 169 25.38 1.07 -10.12
N THR A 170 24.08 0.92 -9.96
CA THR A 170 23.12 2.01 -10.09
C THR A 170 22.44 2.25 -8.76
N PHE A 171 22.30 3.52 -8.39
CA PHE A 171 21.57 3.96 -7.22
C PHE A 171 20.41 4.84 -7.64
N GLU A 172 19.20 4.50 -7.18
CA GLU A 172 17.99 5.23 -7.50
C GLU A 172 17.27 5.63 -6.21
N ARG A 173 16.74 6.86 -6.22
CA ARG A 173 15.80 7.34 -5.20
C ARG A 173 14.46 7.58 -5.82
N SER A 174 13.42 7.12 -5.15
CA SER A 174 12.05 7.30 -5.57
C SER A 174 11.25 8.07 -4.53
N PHE A 175 10.31 8.86 -5.00
CA PHE A 175 9.25 9.46 -4.19
C PHE A 175 7.92 9.03 -4.78
N ASN A 176 6.99 8.63 -3.92
CA ASN A 176 5.66 8.22 -4.33
C ASN A 176 4.57 8.94 -3.55
N PHE A 177 3.51 9.25 -4.25
CA PHE A 177 2.26 9.74 -3.71
C PHE A 177 1.15 8.84 -4.23
N ASN A 178 0.27 8.38 -3.34
CA ASN A 178 -0.80 7.46 -3.70
C ASN A 178 -2.08 7.79 -2.96
N ILE A 179 -3.20 7.66 -3.67
CA ILE A 179 -4.55 7.71 -3.09
C ILE A 179 -5.20 6.37 -3.41
N GLY A 180 -5.76 5.71 -2.40
CA GLY A 180 -6.35 4.41 -2.56
C GLY A 180 -7.58 4.19 -1.71
N ILE A 181 -8.36 3.19 -2.08
CA ILE A 181 -9.50 2.68 -1.32
C ILE A 181 -9.27 1.19 -1.09
N ALA A 182 -9.38 0.75 0.16
CA ALA A 182 -9.18 -0.63 0.56
C ALA A 182 -10.39 -1.15 1.34
N PRO A 183 -11.28 -1.91 0.70
CA PRO A 183 -12.32 -2.63 1.41
C PRO A 183 -11.74 -3.82 2.17
N GLY A 184 -12.35 -4.17 3.30
CA GLY A 184 -11.92 -5.32 4.10
C GLY A 184 -13.02 -5.87 4.99
N LEU A 185 -12.74 -7.03 5.55
CA LEU A 185 -13.54 -7.70 6.55
C LEU A 185 -12.87 -7.59 7.90
N MET A 186 -13.66 -7.51 8.96
CA MET A 186 -13.14 -7.62 10.32
C MET A 186 -14.03 -8.50 11.17
N ALA A 187 -13.40 -9.14 12.13
CA ALA A 187 -14.07 -9.97 13.13
C ALA A 187 -13.49 -9.69 14.51
N PHE A 188 -14.34 -9.49 15.49
CA PHE A 188 -13.95 -9.46 16.91
C PHE A 188 -13.94 -10.87 17.48
N LEU A 189 -12.80 -11.30 18.02
CA LEU A 189 -12.64 -12.65 18.57
C LEU A 189 -13.30 -12.78 19.95
N ASN A 190 -13.41 -11.67 20.69
CA ASN A 190 -14.04 -11.62 21.99
C ASN A 190 -14.73 -10.26 22.23
N ASP A 191 -15.57 -10.18 23.27
CA ASP A 191 -16.31 -8.95 23.61
C ASP A 191 -15.45 -7.91 24.36
N TYR A 192 -14.24 -8.27 24.78
CA TYR A 192 -13.30 -7.37 25.49
C TYR A 192 -12.50 -6.45 24.56
N THR A 193 -12.60 -6.67 23.26
CA THR A 193 -11.92 -5.85 22.24
C THR A 193 -12.82 -4.76 21.66
N ARG A 194 -13.93 -4.45 22.34
CA ARG A 194 -14.86 -3.37 22.01
C ARG A 194 -14.48 -2.05 22.62
#